data_c131404a44bd500ee75672b0ab92565b
#
_entry.id   c131404a44bd500ee75672b0ab92565b
#
_cell.length_a   1.000
_cell.length_b   1.000
_cell.length_c   1.000
_cell.angle_alpha   90.00
_cell.angle_beta   90.00
_cell.angle_gamma   90.00
#
_symmetry.space_group_name_H-M   'P 1'
#
loop_
_entity.id
_entity.type
_entity.pdbx_description
1 polymer ?
#
loop_
_entity_poly.entity_id
_entity_poly.type
_entity_poly.pdbx_seq_one_letter_code
_entity_poly.pdbx_strand_id
1 'polypeptide(L)'
;MTTRKTSSYIRIAGGIICLLFTLAACDNQTIYHTYQNLSIEGWKKTDTLKYQLPAQLAGKQYDLEVGLRHTENYPYQDIWMEILYPLSPDRHPDTLHITLADKQGNWKGNGTSSNLYQYTSPHHPVTFSPSDSMVQIIHIMRDEPLKGISDVGIRLLPLTSSINTQKDK
;
A
#
# COMPACT_ATOMS: atom_id res chain seq x y z
N MET A 1 8.39 -45.19 42.99
CA MET A 1 8.36 -45.39 41.53
C MET A 1 7.40 -44.39 40.89
N THR A 2 7.62 -43.07 41.07
CA THR A 2 6.62 -42.01 40.71
C THR A 2 7.22 -40.78 39.98
N THR A 3 8.45 -40.85 39.49
CA THR A 3 9.15 -39.66 38.95
C THR A 3 9.12 -39.55 37.41
N ARG A 4 8.58 -40.52 36.69
CA ARG A 4 8.58 -40.46 35.20
C ARG A 4 7.39 -39.71 34.54
N LYS A 5 6.26 -39.55 35.23
CA LYS A 5 5.06 -38.90 34.66
C LYS A 5 5.14 -37.37 34.64
N THR A 6 5.77 -36.75 35.64
CA THR A 6 5.87 -35.29 35.73
C THR A 6 6.73 -34.67 34.63
N SER A 7 7.79 -35.33 34.20
CA SER A 7 8.67 -34.85 33.12
C SER A 7 7.96 -34.77 31.74
N SER A 8 7.00 -35.68 31.50
CA SER A 8 6.25 -35.67 30.24
C SER A 8 5.25 -34.52 30.17
N TYR A 9 4.56 -34.19 31.24
CA TYR A 9 3.63 -33.05 31.29
C TYR A 9 4.33 -31.69 31.17
N ILE A 10 5.52 -31.55 31.73
CA ILE A 10 6.34 -30.34 31.62
C ILE A 10 6.80 -30.11 30.18
N ARG A 11 7.17 -31.18 29.47
CA ARG A 11 7.54 -31.07 28.02
C ARG A 11 6.36 -30.73 27.14
N ILE A 12 5.19 -31.29 27.42
CA ILE A 12 3.95 -31.00 26.67
C ILE A 12 3.47 -29.56 26.97
N ALA A 13 3.49 -29.15 28.23
CA ALA A 13 3.15 -27.77 28.62
C ALA A 13 4.10 -26.75 28.00
N GLY A 14 5.41 -27.01 27.96
CA GLY A 14 6.40 -26.15 27.31
C GLY A 14 6.18 -26.05 25.81
N GLY A 15 5.81 -27.16 25.15
CA GLY A 15 5.48 -27.17 23.70
C GLY A 15 4.22 -26.34 23.37
N ILE A 16 3.18 -26.43 24.20
CA ILE A 16 1.93 -25.69 24.03
C ILE A 16 2.17 -24.18 24.26
N ILE A 17 2.96 -23.82 25.27
CA ILE A 17 3.31 -22.42 25.53
C ILE A 17 4.11 -21.81 24.38
N CYS A 18 5.10 -22.52 23.83
CA CYS A 18 5.83 -22.07 22.64
C CYS A 18 4.88 -21.89 21.42
N LEU A 19 3.94 -22.79 21.21
CA LEU A 19 2.98 -22.71 20.10
C LEU A 19 2.04 -21.51 20.22
N LEU A 20 1.66 -21.12 21.44
CA LEU A 20 0.80 -19.96 21.70
C LEU A 20 1.52 -18.63 21.44
N PHE A 21 2.83 -18.56 21.63
CA PHE A 21 3.62 -17.34 21.35
C PHE A 21 3.84 -17.08 19.86
N THR A 22 3.73 -18.08 18.99
CA THR A 22 3.90 -17.90 17.53
C THR A 22 2.67 -17.31 16.84
N LEU A 23 1.52 -17.23 17.52
CA LEU A 23 0.27 -16.69 16.94
C LEU A 23 0.11 -15.17 17.12
N ALA A 24 1.00 -14.52 17.87
CA ALA A 24 0.90 -13.09 18.21
C ALA A 24 1.63 -12.15 17.21
N ALA A 25 2.17 -12.64 16.09
CA ALA A 25 3.07 -11.88 15.22
C ALA A 25 2.41 -11.32 13.95
N CYS A 26 1.09 -11.11 13.92
CA CYS A 26 0.43 -10.36 12.86
C CYS A 26 0.09 -8.96 13.33
N ASP A 27 1.07 -8.05 13.30
CA ASP A 27 0.84 -6.61 13.41
C ASP A 27 0.36 -6.08 12.06
N ASN A 28 -0.92 -6.29 11.77
CA ASN A 28 -1.54 -5.80 10.54
C ASN A 28 -2.10 -4.39 10.80
N GLN A 29 -1.20 -3.39 10.81
CA GLN A 29 -1.56 -1.98 11.03
C GLN A 29 -2.33 -1.37 9.85
N THR A 30 -2.69 -2.16 8.84
CA THR A 30 -3.45 -1.68 7.69
C THR A 30 -4.88 -1.29 8.11
N ILE A 31 -5.19 -0.01 7.94
CA ILE A 31 -6.52 0.56 8.29
C ILE A 31 -7.49 0.43 7.12
N TYR A 32 -6.98 0.60 5.90
CA TYR A 32 -7.76 0.52 4.67
C TYR A 32 -6.86 0.04 3.55
N HIS A 33 -7.37 -0.87 2.71
CA HIS A 33 -6.61 -1.38 1.57
C HIS A 33 -7.58 -1.84 0.48
N THR A 34 -7.44 -1.30 -0.71
CA THR A 34 -8.27 -1.69 -1.85
C THR A 34 -7.54 -1.44 -3.17
N TYR A 35 -7.86 -2.25 -4.18
CA TYR A 35 -7.37 -2.12 -5.54
C TYR A 35 -8.54 -1.96 -6.50
N GLN A 36 -8.28 -1.27 -7.61
CA GLN A 36 -9.17 -1.20 -8.76
C GLN A 36 -8.44 -1.69 -10.00
N ASN A 37 -9.12 -2.53 -10.76
CA ASN A 37 -8.61 -3.06 -12.02
C ASN A 37 -8.81 -2.03 -13.11
N LEU A 38 -7.85 -1.97 -14.01
CA LEU A 38 -7.90 -1.14 -15.21
C LEU A 38 -8.26 -1.98 -16.45
N SER A 39 -8.74 -1.30 -17.48
CA SER A 39 -8.99 -1.96 -18.75
C SER A 39 -7.70 -2.47 -19.38
N ILE A 40 -7.77 -3.63 -20.03
CA ILE A 40 -6.67 -4.16 -20.84
C ILE A 40 -6.30 -3.26 -22.02
N GLU A 41 -7.25 -2.42 -22.46
CA GLU A 41 -7.04 -1.41 -23.51
C GLU A 41 -6.11 -0.28 -23.05
N GLY A 42 -5.88 -0.17 -21.75
CA GLY A 42 -5.07 0.84 -21.07
C GLY A 42 -5.88 1.77 -20.20
N TRP A 43 -5.19 2.51 -19.35
CA TRP A 43 -5.75 3.51 -18.45
C TRP A 43 -5.89 4.85 -19.17
N LYS A 44 -7.12 5.34 -19.33
CA LYS A 44 -7.38 6.65 -19.94
C LYS A 44 -7.30 7.75 -18.89
N LYS A 45 -6.89 8.94 -19.31
CA LYS A 45 -6.88 10.13 -18.42
C LYS A 45 -8.26 10.48 -17.87
N THR A 46 -9.30 10.10 -18.60
CA THR A 46 -10.70 10.26 -18.18
C THR A 46 -11.15 9.21 -17.18
N ASP A 47 -10.44 8.08 -17.07
CA ASP A 47 -10.78 6.99 -16.17
C ASP A 47 -10.24 7.26 -14.78
N THR A 48 -10.95 8.09 -14.05
CA THR A 48 -10.61 8.43 -12.65
C THR A 48 -10.92 7.26 -11.74
N LEU A 49 -9.91 6.76 -11.04
CA LEU A 49 -10.06 5.72 -10.02
C LEU A 49 -10.59 6.35 -8.73
N LYS A 50 -11.68 5.80 -8.19
CA LYS A 50 -12.42 6.39 -7.05
C LYS A 50 -12.39 5.44 -5.86
N TYR A 51 -11.81 5.88 -4.76
CA TYR A 51 -11.67 5.10 -3.52
C TYR A 51 -12.56 5.70 -2.45
N GLN A 52 -13.63 4.98 -2.10
CA GLN A 52 -14.52 5.39 -1.02
C GLN A 52 -13.84 5.17 0.33
N LEU A 53 -13.75 6.22 1.13
CA LEU A 53 -13.16 6.16 2.45
C LEU A 53 -14.24 5.86 3.50
N PRO A 54 -14.01 4.90 4.40
CA PRO A 54 -14.86 4.72 5.57
C PRO A 54 -14.97 6.00 6.41
N ALA A 55 -16.15 6.34 6.88
CA ALA A 55 -16.41 7.60 7.58
C ALA A 55 -15.51 7.85 8.81
N GLN A 56 -15.06 6.77 9.47
CA GLN A 56 -14.16 6.87 10.63
C GLN A 56 -12.75 7.39 10.29
N LEU A 57 -12.40 7.50 9.01
CA LEU A 57 -11.12 8.00 8.55
C LEU A 57 -11.10 9.52 8.38
N ALA A 58 -12.27 10.14 8.25
CA ALA A 58 -12.40 11.58 8.07
C ALA A 58 -11.77 12.37 9.24
N GLY A 59 -11.14 13.51 8.93
CA GLY A 59 -10.54 14.40 9.91
C GLY A 59 -9.27 13.89 10.58
N LYS A 60 -8.59 12.87 10.01
CA LYS A 60 -7.39 12.27 10.60
C LYS A 60 -6.24 12.23 9.62
N GLN A 61 -5.05 11.96 10.15
CA GLN A 61 -3.82 11.81 9.38
C GLN A 61 -3.44 10.34 9.23
N TYR A 62 -2.92 10.01 8.06
CA TYR A 62 -2.49 8.65 7.70
C TYR A 62 -1.23 8.71 6.83
N ASP A 63 -0.51 7.60 6.79
CA ASP A 63 0.44 7.30 5.74
C ASP A 63 -0.30 6.58 4.62
N LEU A 64 -0.34 7.20 3.45
CA LEU A 64 -0.91 6.61 2.24
C LEU A 64 0.21 5.97 1.41
N GLU A 65 -0.03 4.74 0.99
CA GLU A 65 0.76 4.06 -0.02
C GLU A 65 -0.09 3.79 -1.24
N VAL A 66 0.49 3.99 -2.41
CA VAL A 66 -0.12 3.62 -3.69
C VAL A 66 0.53 2.34 -4.18
N GLY A 67 -0.28 1.29 -4.31
CA GLY A 67 0.12 0.02 -4.89
C GLY A 67 -0.17 0.00 -6.39
N LEU A 68 0.79 -0.48 -7.17
CA LEU A 68 0.68 -0.62 -8.62
C LEU A 68 0.94 -2.06 -9.02
N ARG A 69 0.14 -2.56 -9.97
CA ARG A 69 0.45 -3.76 -10.71
C ARG A 69 0.59 -3.41 -12.18
N HIS A 70 1.71 -3.81 -12.76
CA HIS A 70 2.00 -3.56 -14.16
C HIS A 70 2.59 -4.81 -14.83
N THR A 71 2.44 -4.90 -16.12
CA THR A 71 3.06 -5.95 -16.93
C THR A 71 4.47 -5.54 -17.35
N GLU A 72 5.24 -6.50 -17.86
CA GLU A 72 6.55 -6.23 -18.47
C GLU A 72 6.48 -5.30 -19.70
N ASN A 73 5.28 -5.19 -20.31
CA ASN A 73 5.04 -4.34 -21.47
C ASN A 73 4.76 -2.86 -21.10
N TYR A 74 4.82 -2.50 -19.82
CA TYR A 74 4.74 -1.09 -19.42
C TYR A 74 5.94 -0.33 -20.00
N PRO A 75 5.74 0.76 -20.78
CA PRO A 75 6.82 1.32 -21.61
C PRO A 75 7.75 2.30 -20.88
N TYR A 76 7.50 2.59 -19.58
CA TYR A 76 8.25 3.61 -18.85
C TYR A 76 8.92 3.04 -17.60
N GLN A 77 10.00 3.67 -17.17
CA GLN A 77 10.69 3.34 -15.90
C GLN A 77 10.01 3.96 -14.68
N ASP A 78 9.07 4.85 -14.89
CA ASP A 78 8.37 5.58 -13.83
C ASP A 78 6.90 5.81 -14.20
N ILE A 79 6.13 6.25 -13.23
CA ILE A 79 4.75 6.71 -13.43
C ILE A 79 4.50 7.97 -12.62
N TRP A 80 3.79 8.89 -13.24
CA TRP A 80 3.33 10.12 -12.62
C TRP A 80 1.82 10.09 -12.47
N MET A 81 1.33 10.37 -11.26
CA MET A 81 -0.09 10.35 -10.92
C MET A 81 -0.43 11.54 -10.03
N GLU A 82 -1.71 11.85 -9.97
CA GLU A 82 -2.26 12.81 -9.01
C GLU A 82 -3.30 12.14 -8.12
N ILE A 83 -3.23 12.48 -6.83
CA ILE A 83 -4.26 12.18 -5.84
C ILE A 83 -5.15 13.40 -5.71
N LEU A 84 -6.43 13.24 -5.97
CA LEU A 84 -7.43 14.29 -5.96
C LEU A 84 -8.36 14.11 -4.75
N TYR A 85 -8.79 15.24 -4.20
CA TYR A 85 -9.68 15.32 -3.05
C TYR A 85 -10.97 16.07 -3.45
N PRO A 86 -11.92 15.40 -4.13
CA PRO A 86 -13.04 16.07 -4.81
C PRO A 86 -14.02 16.79 -3.86
N LEU A 87 -14.01 16.43 -2.56
CA LEU A 87 -14.85 17.05 -1.53
C LEU A 87 -14.14 18.15 -0.73
N SER A 88 -12.91 18.45 -1.10
CA SER A 88 -12.09 19.54 -0.55
C SER A 88 -11.58 20.42 -1.70
N PRO A 89 -12.45 21.26 -2.31
CA PRO A 89 -12.14 21.98 -3.56
C PRO A 89 -10.98 22.96 -3.44
N ASP A 90 -10.69 23.45 -2.24
CA ASP A 90 -9.55 24.35 -1.98
C ASP A 90 -8.22 23.61 -1.83
N ARG A 91 -8.24 22.28 -1.82
CA ARG A 91 -7.05 21.45 -1.72
C ARG A 91 -6.48 21.14 -3.09
N HIS A 92 -5.21 21.47 -3.28
CA HIS A 92 -4.48 21.10 -4.49
C HIS A 92 -4.25 19.58 -4.54
N PRO A 93 -4.22 18.99 -5.75
CA PRO A 93 -3.82 17.60 -5.93
C PRO A 93 -2.41 17.34 -5.38
N ASP A 94 -2.22 16.16 -4.81
CA ASP A 94 -0.89 15.68 -4.44
C ASP A 94 -0.29 14.91 -5.63
N THR A 95 0.83 15.38 -6.15
CA THR A 95 1.53 14.71 -7.26
C THR A 95 2.42 13.60 -6.71
N LEU A 96 2.27 12.40 -7.25
CA LEU A 96 3.11 11.25 -6.97
C LEU A 96 3.99 10.89 -8.16
N HIS A 97 5.29 10.77 -7.91
CA HIS A 97 6.26 10.21 -8.85
C HIS A 97 6.78 8.88 -8.30
N ILE A 98 6.53 7.79 -9.01
CA ILE A 98 6.95 6.45 -8.60
C ILE A 98 7.90 5.88 -9.65
N THR A 99 9.13 5.55 -9.22
CA THR A 99 10.11 4.88 -10.06
C THR A 99 9.91 3.37 -9.97
N LEU A 100 9.50 2.76 -11.07
CA LEU A 100 9.16 1.33 -11.18
C LEU A 100 10.34 0.46 -11.64
N ALA A 101 11.33 1.04 -12.31
CA ALA A 101 12.54 0.33 -12.73
C ALA A 101 13.81 1.06 -12.29
N ASP A 102 14.92 0.32 -12.21
CA ASP A 102 16.23 0.90 -11.98
C ASP A 102 16.83 1.48 -13.28
N LYS A 103 18.04 2.06 -13.18
CA LYS A 103 18.75 2.64 -14.35
C LYS A 103 19.13 1.61 -15.40
N GLN A 104 19.17 0.33 -15.06
CA GLN A 104 19.45 -0.80 -15.94
C GLN A 104 18.17 -1.36 -16.60
N GLY A 105 17.00 -0.87 -16.21
CA GLY A 105 15.71 -1.33 -16.71
C GLY A 105 15.13 -2.52 -15.94
N ASN A 106 15.71 -2.92 -14.82
CA ASN A 106 15.15 -3.99 -14.00
C ASN A 106 13.98 -3.46 -13.18
N TRP A 107 12.86 -4.18 -13.21
CA TRP A 107 11.68 -3.83 -12.41
C TRP A 107 11.96 -3.95 -10.92
N LYS A 108 11.58 -2.94 -10.15
CA LYS A 108 11.78 -2.89 -8.70
C LYS A 108 10.72 -3.66 -7.92
N GLY A 109 9.59 -3.93 -8.53
CA GLY A 109 8.47 -4.65 -7.91
C GLY A 109 8.74 -6.13 -7.73
N ASN A 110 7.92 -6.77 -6.91
CA ASN A 110 7.92 -8.23 -6.78
C ASN A 110 7.23 -8.84 -8.00
N GLY A 111 7.97 -9.62 -8.78
CA GLY A 111 7.41 -10.39 -9.89
C GLY A 111 6.42 -11.45 -9.37
N THR A 112 5.27 -11.56 -10.01
CA THR A 112 4.30 -12.63 -9.79
C THR A 112 4.35 -13.63 -10.96
N SER A 113 3.66 -14.76 -10.84
CA SER A 113 3.74 -15.89 -11.78
C SER A 113 3.23 -15.62 -13.20
N SER A 114 2.86 -14.38 -13.56
CA SER A 114 2.21 -14.05 -14.84
C SER A 114 2.81 -12.83 -15.52
N ASN A 115 4.11 -12.62 -15.45
CA ASN A 115 4.78 -11.43 -15.99
C ASN A 115 4.18 -10.11 -15.46
N LEU A 116 3.63 -10.17 -14.26
CA LEU A 116 3.04 -9.07 -13.55
C LEU A 116 3.96 -8.69 -12.40
N TYR A 117 4.24 -7.42 -12.26
CA TYR A 117 5.06 -6.85 -11.20
C TYR A 117 4.17 -6.03 -10.28
N GLN A 118 4.31 -6.26 -8.97
CA GLN A 118 3.63 -5.48 -7.96
C GLN A 118 4.63 -4.58 -7.25
N TYR A 119 4.34 -3.31 -7.22
CA TYR A 119 5.13 -2.28 -6.54
C TYR A 119 4.25 -1.52 -5.57
N THR A 120 4.83 -1.11 -4.44
CA THR A 120 4.18 -0.22 -3.47
C THR A 120 5.03 1.03 -3.31
N SER A 121 4.42 2.19 -3.42
CA SER A 121 5.11 3.48 -3.25
C SER A 121 5.67 3.63 -1.83
N PRO A 122 6.65 4.52 -1.62
CA PRO A 122 6.95 5.03 -0.29
C PRO A 122 5.71 5.65 0.36
N HIS A 123 5.76 5.78 1.69
CA HIS A 123 4.72 6.42 2.47
C HIS A 123 4.56 7.89 2.06
N HIS A 124 3.31 8.31 1.86
CA HIS A 124 2.93 9.68 1.57
C HIS A 124 1.96 10.17 2.66
N PRO A 125 2.39 11.04 3.57
CA PRO A 125 1.53 11.54 4.64
C PRO A 125 0.34 12.31 4.06
N VAL A 126 -0.87 11.92 4.44
CA VAL A 126 -2.11 12.59 4.01
C VAL A 126 -2.93 12.98 5.23
N THR A 127 -3.60 14.12 5.13
CA THR A 127 -4.60 14.56 6.11
C THR A 127 -5.96 14.60 5.42
N PHE A 128 -6.91 13.83 5.90
CA PHE A 128 -8.27 13.91 5.41
C PHE A 128 -9.05 14.98 6.16
N SER A 129 -9.77 15.82 5.43
CA SER A 129 -10.74 16.74 5.99
C SER A 129 -11.97 15.99 6.51
N PRO A 130 -12.75 16.55 7.43
CA PRO A 130 -13.98 15.90 7.91
C PRO A 130 -15.00 15.59 6.81
N SER A 131 -14.94 16.31 5.69
CA SER A 131 -15.78 16.10 4.50
C SER A 131 -15.25 15.05 3.54
N ASP A 132 -13.98 14.64 3.67
CA ASP A 132 -13.36 13.70 2.73
C ASP A 132 -13.89 12.28 2.93
N SER A 133 -14.82 11.87 2.09
CA SER A 133 -15.31 10.49 2.03
C SER A 133 -14.81 9.72 0.81
N MET A 134 -13.98 10.35 -0.03
CA MET A 134 -13.44 9.76 -1.24
C MET A 134 -12.11 10.41 -1.63
N VAL A 135 -11.17 9.60 -2.11
CA VAL A 135 -10.02 10.06 -2.88
C VAL A 135 -10.11 9.53 -4.30
N GLN A 136 -9.49 10.25 -5.22
CA GLN A 136 -9.42 9.86 -6.62
C GLN A 136 -7.96 9.81 -7.05
N ILE A 137 -7.64 8.93 -7.99
CA ILE A 137 -6.30 8.86 -8.61
C ILE A 137 -6.47 8.91 -10.13
N ILE A 138 -5.66 9.74 -10.77
CA ILE A 138 -5.50 9.81 -12.22
C ILE A 138 -4.01 9.69 -12.56
N HIS A 139 -3.70 9.19 -13.77
CA HIS A 139 -2.34 9.33 -14.29
C HIS A 139 -2.18 10.64 -15.07
N ILE A 140 -0.98 11.22 -14.98
CA ILE A 140 -0.61 12.42 -15.74
C ILE A 140 0.52 12.13 -16.74
N MET A 141 0.66 10.85 -17.11
CA MET A 141 1.58 10.42 -18.16
C MET A 141 1.18 10.97 -19.52
N ARG A 142 2.12 11.00 -20.44
CA ARG A 142 1.92 11.51 -21.80
C ARG A 142 0.94 10.67 -22.62
N ASP A 143 1.06 9.35 -22.52
CA ASP A 143 0.29 8.40 -23.34
C ASP A 143 -1.20 8.35 -22.96
N GLU A 144 -2.03 8.16 -23.99
CA GLU A 144 -3.48 8.08 -23.90
C GLU A 144 -4.02 7.02 -24.90
N PRO A 145 -4.50 5.86 -24.44
CA PRO A 145 -4.46 5.34 -23.08
C PRO A 145 -3.05 4.86 -22.65
N LEU A 146 -2.77 4.93 -21.36
CA LEU A 146 -1.54 4.39 -20.76
C LEU A 146 -1.66 2.87 -20.65
N LYS A 147 -0.88 2.14 -21.43
CA LYS A 147 -0.89 0.67 -21.46
C LYS A 147 0.05 0.08 -20.41
N GLY A 148 -0.20 -1.18 -20.05
CA GLY A 148 0.69 -1.97 -19.20
C GLY A 148 0.45 -1.83 -17.69
N ILE A 149 -0.41 -0.94 -17.23
CA ILE A 149 -0.89 -0.92 -15.84
C ILE A 149 -2.17 -1.76 -15.76
N SER A 150 -2.19 -2.74 -14.86
CA SER A 150 -3.35 -3.62 -14.66
C SER A 150 -4.21 -3.22 -13.48
N ASP A 151 -3.59 -2.75 -12.40
CA ASP A 151 -4.29 -2.40 -11.18
C ASP A 151 -3.61 -1.24 -10.47
N VAL A 152 -4.41 -0.41 -9.84
CA VAL A 152 -3.94 0.62 -8.90
C VAL A 152 -4.70 0.45 -7.59
N GLY A 153 -3.99 0.54 -6.48
CA GLY A 153 -4.57 0.42 -5.16
C GLY A 153 -4.08 1.49 -4.20
N ILE A 154 -4.82 1.70 -3.15
CA ILE A 154 -4.38 2.50 -2.01
C ILE A 154 -4.38 1.67 -0.74
N ARG A 155 -3.41 1.94 0.12
CA ARG A 155 -3.32 1.42 1.47
C ARG A 155 -3.10 2.57 2.44
N LEU A 156 -3.91 2.61 3.51
CA LEU A 156 -3.76 3.57 4.59
C LEU A 156 -3.24 2.87 5.83
N LEU A 157 -2.20 3.44 6.38
CA LEU A 157 -1.56 3.02 7.62
C LEU A 157 -1.70 4.13 8.66
N PRO A 158 -1.63 3.81 9.96
CA PRO A 158 -1.47 4.85 10.98
C PRO A 158 -0.25 5.71 10.62
N LEU A 159 -0.35 7.02 10.81
CA LEU A 159 0.81 7.88 10.65
C LEU A 159 1.91 7.40 11.61
N THR A 160 3.01 6.94 11.06
CA THR A 160 4.17 6.56 11.86
C THR A 160 4.77 7.83 12.43
N SER A 161 4.49 8.12 13.69
CA SER A 161 5.20 9.17 14.42
C SER A 161 6.68 8.79 14.35
N SER A 162 7.45 9.52 13.55
CA SER A 162 8.91 9.41 13.57
C SER A 162 9.35 9.82 14.98
N ILE A 163 9.52 8.83 15.85
CA ILE A 163 10.25 9.03 17.09
C ILE A 163 11.69 9.26 16.64
N ASN A 164 12.01 10.54 16.36
CA ASN A 164 13.37 11.03 16.31
C ASN A 164 13.98 10.82 17.68
N THR A 165 14.48 9.60 17.91
CA THR A 165 15.51 9.42 18.94
C THR A 165 16.79 9.94 18.33
N GLN A 166 16.96 11.27 18.36
CA GLN A 166 18.25 11.87 18.28
C GLN A 166 19.01 11.39 19.53
N LYS A 167 19.78 10.33 19.35
CA LYS A 167 20.84 10.00 20.32
C LYS A 167 21.96 11.00 20.08
N ASP A 168 21.92 12.07 20.87
CA ASP A 168 23.11 12.84 21.18
C ASP A 168 24.17 11.90 21.79
N LYS A 169 25.30 11.74 21.08
CA LYS A 169 26.61 11.61 21.69
C LYS A 169 27.71 11.67 20.62
#